data_17aaa877e216ca1b0f04787f1ecab5c5
#
_entry.id   17aaa877e216ca1b0f04787f1ecab5c5
#
_cell.length_a   1.000
_cell.length_b   1.000
_cell.length_c   1.000
_cell.angle_alpha   90.00
_cell.angle_beta   90.00
_cell.angle_gamma   90.00
#
_symmetry.space_group_name_H-M   'P 1'
#
loop_
_entity.id
_entity.type
_entity.pdbx_description
1 polymer ?
#
loop_
_entity_poly.entity_id
_entity_poly.type
_entity_poly.pdbx_seq_one_letter_code
_entity_poly.pdbx_strand_id
1 'polypeptide(L)'
;MIAWRGASRYLDPVFKPAFEMELDAMASVFHDFGLDNLQLMVPFCRSPEEGEAVIQLLVEKKVSSADGVPLFVMVELPSNVIDAESFIEKMELQGGSIGSNDLVQTVYAVSRDDLEGYQHPVDARSPAVKTMIRHAVEKFTNAGLEIGICGQAPSDHPEEFPAFLVDCGITSISVTPDTVMAVRMSVAEAEKAAGLHEFQQEWAE
;
A
#
# COMPACT_ATOMS: atom_id res chain seq x y z
N MET A 1 -18.55 0.48 -9.29
CA MET A 1 -19.20 -0.33 -8.23
C MET A 1 -18.14 -0.76 -7.23
N ILE A 2 -18.23 -0.32 -5.99
CA ILE A 2 -17.22 -0.59 -4.94
C ILE A 2 -17.13 -2.10 -4.64
N ALA A 3 -18.23 -2.84 -4.68
CA ALA A 3 -18.26 -4.25 -4.29
C ALA A 3 -17.45 -5.18 -5.22
N TRP A 4 -17.38 -4.89 -6.50
CA TRP A 4 -16.70 -5.75 -7.49
C TRP A 4 -15.34 -5.16 -7.90
N ARG A 5 -14.41 -5.07 -6.95
CA ARG A 5 -13.05 -4.52 -7.09
C ARG A 5 -12.06 -5.38 -6.30
N GLY A 6 -10.82 -5.40 -6.75
CA GLY A 6 -9.70 -6.05 -6.06
C GLY A 6 -9.94 -7.54 -5.81
N ALA A 7 -9.65 -8.01 -4.61
CA ALA A 7 -9.66 -9.42 -4.23
C ALA A 7 -10.98 -10.14 -4.57
N SER A 8 -12.15 -9.55 -4.26
CA SER A 8 -13.43 -10.18 -4.59
C SER A 8 -13.67 -10.34 -6.09
N ARG A 9 -13.10 -9.45 -6.92
CA ARG A 9 -13.15 -9.60 -8.38
C ARG A 9 -12.27 -10.75 -8.85
N TYR A 10 -11.10 -10.95 -8.24
CA TYR A 10 -10.19 -12.03 -8.58
C TYR A 10 -10.78 -13.41 -8.28
N LEU A 11 -11.61 -13.49 -7.23
CA LEU A 11 -12.29 -14.71 -6.81
C LEU A 11 -13.62 -14.97 -7.56
N ASP A 12 -14.13 -13.96 -8.26
CA ASP A 12 -15.39 -14.08 -9.01
C ASP A 12 -15.25 -15.07 -10.17
N PRO A 13 -16.15 -16.08 -10.30
CA PRO A 13 -16.03 -17.13 -11.33
C PRO A 13 -15.96 -16.60 -12.77
N VAL A 14 -16.52 -15.42 -13.04
CA VAL A 14 -16.49 -14.81 -14.37
C VAL A 14 -15.12 -14.18 -14.66
N PHE A 15 -14.48 -13.60 -13.64
CA PHE A 15 -13.21 -12.91 -13.82
C PHE A 15 -11.99 -13.79 -13.49
N LYS A 16 -12.16 -14.79 -12.65
CA LYS A 16 -11.07 -15.69 -12.20
C LYS A 16 -10.19 -16.20 -13.34
N PRO A 17 -10.73 -16.65 -14.50
CA PRO A 17 -9.87 -17.09 -15.61
C PRO A 17 -8.93 -16.02 -16.15
N ALA A 18 -9.35 -14.74 -16.16
CA ALA A 18 -8.48 -13.64 -16.56
C ALA A 18 -7.38 -13.37 -15.52
N PHE A 19 -7.71 -13.45 -14.23
CA PHE A 19 -6.73 -13.33 -13.16
C PHE A 19 -5.72 -14.48 -13.17
N GLU A 20 -6.16 -15.71 -13.44
CA GLU A 20 -5.26 -16.85 -13.59
C GLU A 20 -4.25 -16.66 -14.74
N MET A 21 -4.66 -16.06 -15.86
CA MET A 21 -3.72 -15.71 -16.94
C MET A 21 -2.69 -14.66 -16.52
N GLU A 22 -3.09 -13.69 -15.71
CA GLU A 22 -2.17 -12.70 -15.10
C GLU A 22 -1.16 -13.38 -14.18
N LEU A 23 -1.61 -14.31 -13.34
CA LEU A 23 -0.72 -15.09 -12.47
C LEU A 23 0.23 -16.01 -13.27
N ASP A 24 -0.23 -16.62 -14.36
CA ASP A 24 0.62 -17.41 -15.25
C ASP A 24 1.73 -16.55 -15.88
N ALA A 25 1.44 -15.30 -16.26
CA ALA A 25 2.44 -14.36 -16.74
C ALA A 25 3.47 -14.00 -15.65
N MET A 26 3.02 -13.76 -14.41
CA MET A 26 3.90 -13.49 -13.27
C MET A 26 4.78 -14.69 -12.94
N ALA A 27 4.22 -15.90 -13.00
CA ALA A 27 4.99 -17.15 -12.83
C ALA A 27 6.11 -17.29 -13.88
N SER A 28 5.81 -16.98 -15.14
CA SER A 28 6.83 -16.97 -16.20
C SER A 28 7.90 -15.91 -15.96
N VAL A 29 7.55 -14.72 -15.49
CA VAL A 29 8.52 -13.67 -15.13
C VAL A 29 9.48 -14.18 -14.06
N PHE A 30 8.96 -14.79 -13.02
CA PHE A 30 9.74 -15.23 -11.88
C PHE A 30 10.56 -16.48 -12.19
N HIS A 31 9.91 -17.54 -12.74
CA HIS A 31 10.53 -18.84 -12.93
C HIS A 31 11.29 -18.98 -14.25
N ASP A 32 10.67 -18.55 -15.37
CA ASP A 32 11.24 -18.79 -16.71
C ASP A 32 12.28 -17.72 -17.08
N PHE A 33 12.02 -16.46 -16.71
CA PHE A 33 12.95 -15.35 -16.98
C PHE A 33 13.95 -15.12 -15.85
N GLY A 34 13.74 -15.73 -14.68
CA GLY A 34 14.63 -15.62 -13.53
C GLY A 34 14.68 -14.21 -12.92
N LEU A 35 13.61 -13.44 -13.05
CA LEU A 35 13.50 -12.10 -12.45
C LEU A 35 12.96 -12.23 -11.03
N ASP A 36 13.85 -12.49 -10.10
CA ASP A 36 13.55 -12.79 -8.68
C ASP A 36 13.24 -11.55 -7.82
N ASN A 37 13.30 -10.36 -8.39
CA ASN A 37 12.91 -9.11 -7.76
C ASN A 37 11.41 -8.77 -7.91
N LEU A 38 10.59 -9.73 -8.35
CA LEU A 38 9.13 -9.59 -8.42
C LEU A 38 8.53 -9.54 -7.02
N GLN A 39 7.62 -8.59 -6.80
CA GLN A 39 6.77 -8.50 -5.61
C GLN A 39 5.32 -8.36 -6.05
N LEU A 40 4.40 -8.95 -5.31
CA LEU A 40 2.97 -8.88 -5.60
C LEU A 40 2.23 -8.07 -4.54
N MET A 41 1.19 -7.35 -4.96
CA MET A 41 0.35 -6.58 -4.05
C MET A 41 -1.12 -6.83 -4.36
N VAL A 42 -1.89 -7.22 -3.32
CA VAL A 42 -3.32 -7.47 -3.43
C VAL A 42 -4.09 -6.19 -3.12
N PRO A 43 -4.79 -5.62 -4.11
CA PRO A 43 -5.60 -4.42 -3.89
C PRO A 43 -6.99 -4.77 -3.36
N PHE A 44 -7.58 -3.82 -2.65
CA PHE A 44 -8.99 -3.83 -2.26
C PHE A 44 -9.44 -5.16 -1.63
N CYS A 45 -8.65 -5.66 -0.68
CA CYS A 45 -8.93 -6.87 0.10
C CYS A 45 -9.72 -6.49 1.34
N ARG A 46 -10.97 -6.96 1.48
CA ARG A 46 -11.91 -6.48 2.50
C ARG A 46 -11.83 -7.20 3.82
N SER A 47 -11.46 -8.48 3.77
CA SER A 47 -11.27 -9.29 4.98
C SER A 47 -10.06 -10.20 4.85
N PRO A 48 -9.51 -10.66 5.98
CA PRO A 48 -8.42 -11.63 5.98
C PRO A 48 -8.77 -12.94 5.25
N GLU A 49 -10.04 -13.40 5.32
CA GLU A 49 -10.52 -14.60 4.64
C GLU A 49 -10.54 -14.42 3.10
N GLU A 50 -10.90 -13.23 2.63
CA GLU A 50 -10.81 -12.89 1.20
C GLU A 50 -9.37 -12.92 0.74
N GLY A 51 -8.44 -12.40 1.55
CA GLY A 51 -7.00 -12.45 1.30
C GLY A 51 -6.46 -13.88 1.24
N GLU A 52 -6.82 -14.70 2.21
CA GLU A 52 -6.44 -16.11 2.27
C GLU A 52 -6.90 -16.88 1.02
N ALA A 53 -8.12 -16.59 0.52
CA ALA A 53 -8.62 -17.21 -0.72
C ALA A 53 -7.81 -16.75 -1.96
N VAL A 54 -7.33 -15.51 -2.02
CA VAL A 54 -6.42 -15.05 -3.09
C VAL A 54 -5.09 -15.77 -3.00
N ILE A 55 -4.52 -15.94 -1.79
CA ILE A 55 -3.24 -16.64 -1.60
C ILE A 55 -3.32 -18.07 -2.12
N GLN A 56 -4.43 -18.77 -1.93
CA GLN A 56 -4.59 -20.12 -2.49
C GLN A 56 -4.37 -20.16 -4.00
N LEU A 57 -4.85 -19.14 -4.74
CA LEU A 57 -4.57 -19.01 -6.17
C LEU A 57 -3.09 -18.74 -6.46
N LEU A 58 -2.44 -17.91 -5.63
CA LEU A 58 -0.99 -17.65 -5.77
C LEU A 58 -0.17 -18.92 -5.57
N VAL A 59 -0.54 -19.74 -4.57
CA VAL A 59 0.10 -21.04 -4.31
C VAL A 59 -0.11 -22.02 -5.47
N GLU A 60 -1.34 -22.11 -5.99
CA GLU A 60 -1.64 -22.95 -7.16
C GLU A 60 -0.80 -22.57 -8.39
N LYS A 61 -0.50 -21.28 -8.55
CA LYS A 61 0.29 -20.72 -9.65
C LYS A 61 1.79 -20.60 -9.35
N LYS A 62 2.23 -20.99 -8.15
CA LYS A 62 3.63 -20.93 -7.69
C LYS A 62 4.22 -19.52 -7.71
N VAL A 63 3.45 -18.55 -7.28
CA VAL A 63 3.86 -17.13 -7.13
C VAL A 63 3.49 -16.59 -5.75
N SER A 64 3.55 -17.45 -4.74
CA SER A 64 3.27 -17.13 -3.35
C SER A 64 4.55 -16.79 -2.57
N SER A 65 4.38 -16.34 -1.33
CA SER A 65 5.49 -16.14 -0.39
C SER A 65 6.32 -17.42 -0.18
N ALA A 66 5.66 -18.58 -0.19
CA ALA A 66 6.34 -19.89 -0.10
C ALA A 66 7.24 -20.19 -1.32
N ASP A 67 6.96 -19.58 -2.46
CA ASP A 67 7.77 -19.71 -3.68
C ASP A 67 8.89 -18.64 -3.73
N GLY A 68 8.97 -17.75 -2.74
CA GLY A 68 9.94 -16.67 -2.66
C GLY A 68 9.47 -15.34 -3.27
N VAL A 69 8.19 -15.21 -3.60
CA VAL A 69 7.60 -13.95 -4.11
C VAL A 69 6.99 -13.16 -2.96
N PRO A 70 7.59 -12.03 -2.53
CA PRO A 70 7.05 -11.24 -1.43
C PRO A 70 5.64 -10.73 -1.72
N LEU A 71 4.75 -10.83 -0.73
CA LEU A 71 3.36 -10.41 -0.85
C LEU A 71 3.08 -9.18 0.02
N PHE A 72 2.45 -8.21 -0.59
CA PHE A 72 1.98 -6.98 0.04
C PHE A 72 0.46 -6.85 -0.07
N VAL A 73 -0.12 -6.06 0.81
CA VAL A 73 -1.54 -5.65 0.71
C VAL A 73 -1.64 -4.15 0.49
N MET A 74 -2.61 -3.73 -0.33
CA MET A 74 -2.99 -2.32 -0.41
C MET A 74 -3.87 -1.98 0.79
N VAL A 75 -3.37 -1.11 1.67
CA VAL A 75 -4.09 -0.61 2.85
C VAL A 75 -4.93 0.59 2.42
N GLU A 76 -6.14 0.32 1.99
CA GLU A 76 -7.04 1.33 1.41
C GLU A 76 -8.49 1.24 1.90
N LEU A 77 -8.72 0.35 2.88
CA LEU A 77 -9.99 0.16 3.55
C LEU A 77 -9.82 0.33 5.06
N PRO A 78 -10.80 0.89 5.79
CA PRO A 78 -10.75 0.91 7.25
C PRO A 78 -10.53 -0.47 7.88
N SER A 79 -11.06 -1.54 7.28
CA SER A 79 -10.83 -2.93 7.73
C SER A 79 -9.35 -3.33 7.69
N ASN A 80 -8.59 -2.89 6.67
CA ASN A 80 -7.16 -3.19 6.58
C ASN A 80 -6.36 -2.54 7.73
N VAL A 81 -6.84 -1.42 8.26
CA VAL A 81 -6.20 -0.72 9.38
C VAL A 81 -6.64 -1.31 10.72
N ILE A 82 -7.95 -1.51 10.89
CA ILE A 82 -8.52 -1.97 12.17
C ILE A 82 -8.10 -3.41 12.47
N ASP A 83 -8.10 -4.28 11.48
CA ASP A 83 -7.81 -5.71 11.59
C ASP A 83 -6.46 -6.10 10.95
N ALA A 84 -5.51 -5.17 10.94
CA ALA A 84 -4.21 -5.33 10.25
C ALA A 84 -3.45 -6.58 10.70
N GLU A 85 -3.49 -6.91 12.00
CA GLU A 85 -2.80 -8.08 12.54
C GLU A 85 -3.32 -9.38 11.93
N SER A 86 -4.65 -9.51 11.76
CA SER A 86 -5.26 -10.69 11.11
C SER A 86 -4.90 -10.76 9.62
N PHE A 87 -4.84 -9.62 8.92
CA PHE A 87 -4.36 -9.57 7.53
C PHE A 87 -2.90 -10.01 7.43
N ILE A 88 -2.04 -9.49 8.29
CA ILE A 88 -0.61 -9.82 8.33
C ILE A 88 -0.40 -11.32 8.54
N GLU A 89 -1.08 -11.90 9.52
CA GLU A 89 -0.96 -13.31 9.89
C GLU A 89 -1.50 -14.22 8.78
N LYS A 90 -2.77 -14.03 8.36
CA LYS A 90 -3.44 -14.94 7.40
C LYS A 90 -2.91 -14.82 5.98
N MET A 91 -2.40 -13.66 5.59
CA MET A 91 -1.84 -13.44 4.26
C MET A 91 -0.31 -13.64 4.22
N GLU A 92 0.34 -13.90 5.35
CA GLU A 92 1.80 -14.03 5.42
C GLU A 92 2.51 -12.84 4.76
N LEU A 93 2.04 -11.61 5.08
CA LEU A 93 2.50 -10.40 4.42
C LEU A 93 3.96 -10.06 4.75
N GLN A 94 4.69 -9.55 3.77
CA GLN A 94 5.99 -8.92 3.95
C GLN A 94 5.88 -7.40 4.10
N GLY A 95 4.72 -6.84 3.80
CA GLY A 95 4.48 -5.41 3.97
C GLY A 95 3.13 -4.95 3.46
N GLY A 96 2.95 -3.64 3.42
CA GLY A 96 1.76 -3.00 2.90
C GLY A 96 2.07 -1.68 2.19
N SER A 97 1.11 -1.19 1.44
CA SER A 97 1.16 0.16 0.87
C SER A 97 -0.17 0.86 1.10
N ILE A 98 -0.14 2.05 1.65
CA ILE A 98 -1.34 2.82 1.93
C ILE A 98 -1.85 3.46 0.64
N GLY A 99 -3.01 3.00 0.16
CA GLY A 99 -3.72 3.59 -0.97
C GLY A 99 -4.51 4.82 -0.55
N SER A 100 -3.85 5.97 -0.40
CA SER A 100 -4.44 7.16 0.24
C SER A 100 -5.71 7.66 -0.45
N ASN A 101 -5.82 7.53 -1.77
CA ASN A 101 -6.99 7.98 -2.51
C ASN A 101 -8.24 7.14 -2.18
N ASP A 102 -8.12 5.80 -2.22
CA ASP A 102 -9.21 4.90 -1.89
C ASP A 102 -9.50 4.88 -0.38
N LEU A 103 -8.48 5.07 0.46
CA LEU A 103 -8.68 5.23 1.91
C LEU A 103 -9.56 6.45 2.24
N VAL A 104 -9.35 7.60 1.58
CA VAL A 104 -10.24 8.77 1.70
C VAL A 104 -11.67 8.40 1.32
N GLN A 105 -11.86 7.76 0.16
CA GLN A 105 -13.18 7.35 -0.31
C GLN A 105 -13.92 6.45 0.69
N THR A 106 -13.21 5.50 1.26
CA THR A 106 -13.83 4.49 2.14
C THR A 106 -14.06 5.00 3.56
N VAL A 107 -13.17 5.86 4.07
CA VAL A 107 -13.33 6.49 5.39
C VAL A 107 -14.50 7.47 5.40
N TYR A 108 -14.67 8.25 4.33
CA TYR A 108 -15.73 9.26 4.24
C TYR A 108 -16.94 8.82 3.43
N ALA A 109 -16.93 7.63 2.85
CA ALA A 109 -17.96 7.10 1.97
C ALA A 109 -18.30 8.05 0.79
N VAL A 110 -17.27 8.68 0.22
CA VAL A 110 -17.39 9.59 -0.93
C VAL A 110 -16.77 8.95 -2.17
N SER A 111 -17.33 9.24 -3.33
CA SER A 111 -16.69 8.82 -4.59
C SER A 111 -15.61 9.79 -4.99
N ARG A 112 -14.47 9.29 -5.48
CA ARG A 112 -13.39 10.11 -6.03
C ARG A 112 -13.86 10.98 -7.18
N ASP A 113 -14.79 10.47 -7.99
CA ASP A 113 -15.31 11.13 -9.18
C ASP A 113 -16.45 12.12 -8.88
N ASP A 114 -16.93 12.18 -7.63
CA ASP A 114 -18.08 12.95 -7.22
C ASP A 114 -17.76 13.97 -6.09
N LEU A 115 -16.49 14.28 -5.91
CA LEU A 115 -16.02 15.25 -4.91
C LEU A 115 -16.49 16.68 -5.24
N GLU A 116 -16.76 16.98 -6.51
CA GLU A 116 -17.25 18.30 -6.93
C GLU A 116 -18.62 18.65 -6.32
N GLY A 117 -19.45 17.64 -6.02
CA GLY A 117 -20.76 17.82 -5.37
C GLY A 117 -20.69 17.90 -3.84
N TYR A 118 -19.55 17.60 -3.24
CA TYR A 118 -19.41 17.58 -1.78
C TYR A 118 -18.96 18.94 -1.25
N GLN A 119 -19.82 19.56 -0.44
CA GLN A 119 -19.61 20.93 0.06
C GLN A 119 -18.43 21.08 1.04
N HIS A 120 -17.95 19.97 1.60
CA HIS A 120 -16.84 19.94 2.55
C HIS A 120 -15.75 19.02 2.01
N PRO A 121 -14.83 19.53 1.16
CA PRO A 121 -13.81 18.70 0.54
C PRO A 121 -12.97 17.97 1.59
N VAL A 122 -12.75 16.68 1.35
CA VAL A 122 -11.94 15.80 2.18
C VAL A 122 -10.79 15.24 1.33
N ASP A 123 -9.63 15.12 1.93
CA ASP A 123 -8.45 14.54 1.30
C ASP A 123 -7.62 13.74 2.33
N ALA A 124 -6.47 13.26 1.92
CA ALA A 124 -5.58 12.47 2.80
C ALA A 124 -5.07 13.24 4.02
N ARG A 125 -5.14 14.58 4.04
CA ARG A 125 -4.76 15.43 5.17
C ARG A 125 -5.87 15.53 6.23
N SER A 126 -7.07 15.08 5.89
CA SER A 126 -8.20 15.11 6.82
C SER A 126 -7.91 14.29 8.08
N PRO A 127 -8.34 14.77 9.27
CA PRO A 127 -7.93 14.15 10.56
C PRO A 127 -8.24 12.66 10.66
N ALA A 128 -9.39 12.20 10.16
CA ALA A 128 -9.74 10.78 10.20
C ALA A 128 -8.80 9.92 9.34
N VAL A 129 -8.42 10.41 8.15
CA VAL A 129 -7.47 9.70 7.26
C VAL A 129 -6.08 9.69 7.87
N LYS A 130 -5.59 10.83 8.39
CA LYS A 130 -4.31 10.89 9.12
C LYS A 130 -4.26 9.92 10.30
N THR A 131 -5.36 9.76 11.03
CA THR A 131 -5.47 8.78 12.11
C THR A 131 -5.35 7.35 11.58
N MET A 132 -6.05 7.02 10.49
CA MET A 132 -5.96 5.70 9.86
C MET A 132 -4.54 5.41 9.35
N ILE A 133 -3.89 6.39 8.70
CA ILE A 133 -2.49 6.26 8.24
C ILE A 133 -1.56 5.97 9.42
N ARG A 134 -1.65 6.74 10.51
CA ARG A 134 -0.81 6.54 11.70
C ARG A 134 -1.00 5.15 12.30
N HIS A 135 -2.24 4.68 12.45
CA HIS A 135 -2.53 3.36 12.97
C HIS A 135 -2.03 2.24 12.03
N ALA A 136 -2.17 2.41 10.72
CA ALA A 136 -1.63 1.44 9.77
C ALA A 136 -0.11 1.32 9.90
N VAL A 137 0.60 2.48 9.91
CA VAL A 137 2.05 2.49 10.06
C VAL A 137 2.47 1.83 11.37
N GLU A 138 1.86 2.21 12.50
CA GLU A 138 2.14 1.63 13.81
C GLU A 138 1.98 0.10 13.82
N LYS A 139 0.89 -0.44 13.26
CA LYS A 139 0.62 -1.87 13.26
C LYS A 139 1.60 -2.67 12.41
N PHE A 140 1.91 -2.20 11.21
CA PHE A 140 2.88 -2.88 10.34
C PHE A 140 4.30 -2.79 10.90
N THR A 141 4.74 -1.63 11.38
CA THR A 141 6.07 -1.45 11.98
C THR A 141 6.23 -2.25 13.27
N ASN A 142 5.20 -2.34 14.12
CA ASN A 142 5.22 -3.21 15.31
C ASN A 142 5.33 -4.69 14.96
N ALA A 143 4.83 -5.11 13.81
CA ALA A 143 5.01 -6.45 13.26
C ALA A 143 6.39 -6.66 12.58
N GLY A 144 7.24 -5.62 12.51
CA GLY A 144 8.53 -5.67 11.84
C GLY A 144 8.44 -5.66 10.31
N LEU A 145 7.32 -5.17 9.76
CA LEU A 145 7.03 -5.17 8.33
C LEU A 145 7.18 -3.77 7.72
N GLU A 146 7.45 -3.75 6.42
CA GLU A 146 7.46 -2.52 5.64
C GLU A 146 6.04 -1.98 5.43
N ILE A 147 5.90 -0.67 5.49
CA ILE A 147 4.66 0.04 5.15
C ILE A 147 4.98 1.30 4.36
N GLY A 148 4.59 1.30 3.09
CA GLY A 148 4.70 2.46 2.22
C GLY A 148 3.40 3.20 2.06
N ILE A 149 3.43 4.29 1.30
CA ILE A 149 2.25 4.99 0.84
C ILE A 149 2.31 5.22 -0.66
N CYS A 150 1.20 5.01 -1.34
CA CYS A 150 0.98 5.41 -2.72
C CYS A 150 -0.32 6.22 -2.83
N GLY A 151 -0.48 6.89 -3.94
CA GLY A 151 -1.56 7.86 -4.13
C GLY A 151 -0.99 9.26 -4.30
N GLN A 152 -1.85 10.25 -4.45
CA GLN A 152 -1.44 11.58 -4.90
C GLN A 152 -1.01 12.51 -3.77
N ALA A 153 -1.42 12.24 -2.53
CA ALA A 153 -1.25 13.18 -1.42
C ALA A 153 0.19 13.69 -1.18
N PRO A 154 1.25 12.85 -1.22
CA PRO A 154 2.61 13.35 -1.08
C PRO A 154 3.05 14.26 -2.23
N SER A 155 2.54 14.02 -3.44
CA SER A 155 2.84 14.82 -4.62
C SER A 155 2.03 16.12 -4.66
N ASP A 156 0.77 16.09 -4.24
CA ASP A 156 -0.11 17.25 -4.21
C ASP A 156 0.27 18.23 -3.08
N HIS A 157 0.88 17.72 -2.00
CA HIS A 157 1.25 18.48 -0.80
C HIS A 157 2.70 18.20 -0.36
N PRO A 158 3.68 18.46 -1.24
CA PRO A 158 5.08 18.04 -1.01
C PRO A 158 5.76 18.75 0.16
N GLU A 159 5.21 19.88 0.63
CA GLU A 159 5.79 20.67 1.72
C GLU A 159 5.37 20.19 3.12
N GLU A 160 4.15 19.64 3.26
CA GLU A 160 3.60 19.30 4.59
C GLU A 160 3.37 17.81 4.81
N PHE A 161 2.89 17.10 3.77
CA PHE A 161 2.44 15.73 3.93
C PHE A 161 3.60 14.74 4.15
N PRO A 162 4.76 14.86 3.47
CA PRO A 162 5.92 14.01 3.74
C PRO A 162 6.42 14.12 5.18
N ALA A 163 6.43 15.31 5.78
CA ALA A 163 6.83 15.49 7.17
C ALA A 163 5.91 14.72 8.15
N PHE A 164 4.61 14.74 7.90
CA PHE A 164 3.65 13.92 8.65
C PHE A 164 3.93 12.42 8.51
N LEU A 165 4.27 11.95 7.30
CA LEU A 165 4.57 10.55 7.05
C LEU A 165 5.85 10.10 7.75
N VAL A 166 6.90 10.93 7.73
CA VAL A 166 8.14 10.69 8.49
C VAL A 166 7.85 10.60 9.99
N ASP A 167 7.04 11.53 10.54
CA ASP A 167 6.60 11.49 11.95
C ASP A 167 5.83 10.19 12.30
N CYS A 168 5.11 9.62 11.34
CA CYS A 168 4.46 8.34 11.53
C CYS A 168 5.44 7.13 11.48
N GLY A 169 6.64 7.28 10.91
CA GLY A 169 7.59 6.18 10.73
C GLY A 169 7.36 5.38 9.44
N ILE A 170 6.84 6.02 8.37
CA ILE A 170 6.65 5.38 7.06
C ILE A 170 7.97 4.86 6.49
N THR A 171 7.96 3.73 5.80
CA THR A 171 9.18 3.14 5.23
C THR A 171 9.45 3.57 3.79
N SER A 172 8.41 3.92 3.03
CA SER A 172 8.56 4.40 1.66
C SER A 172 7.43 5.33 1.23
N ILE A 173 7.73 6.24 0.30
CA ILE A 173 6.77 7.22 -0.23
C ILE A 173 6.85 7.19 -1.75
N SER A 174 5.77 6.78 -2.41
CA SER A 174 5.62 6.87 -3.86
C SER A 174 5.14 8.26 -4.26
N VAL A 175 5.77 8.83 -5.28
CA VAL A 175 5.46 10.17 -5.79
C VAL A 175 5.47 10.22 -7.32
N THR A 176 4.87 11.24 -7.89
CA THR A 176 4.98 11.50 -9.33
C THR A 176 6.40 11.97 -9.70
N PRO A 177 6.90 11.67 -10.90
CA PRO A 177 8.29 11.98 -11.29
C PRO A 177 8.68 13.45 -11.14
N ASP A 178 7.75 14.36 -11.38
CA ASP A 178 7.94 15.81 -11.30
C ASP A 178 8.08 16.33 -9.85
N THR A 179 7.58 15.60 -8.86
CA THR A 179 7.63 16.02 -7.45
C THR A 179 8.74 15.31 -6.64
N VAL A 180 9.46 14.36 -7.22
CA VAL A 180 10.51 13.58 -6.54
C VAL A 180 11.48 14.45 -5.76
N MET A 181 12.00 15.50 -6.39
CA MET A 181 13.01 16.36 -5.73
C MET A 181 12.43 17.17 -4.57
N ALA A 182 11.22 17.73 -4.74
CA ALA A 182 10.55 18.48 -3.68
C ALA A 182 10.25 17.59 -2.47
N VAL A 183 9.68 16.40 -2.71
CA VAL A 183 9.35 15.45 -1.62
C VAL A 183 10.62 14.94 -0.93
N ARG A 184 11.69 14.62 -1.66
CA ARG A 184 12.97 14.21 -1.06
C ARG A 184 13.55 15.28 -0.15
N MET A 185 13.48 16.55 -0.53
CA MET A 185 13.94 17.65 0.32
C MET A 185 13.11 17.75 1.59
N SER A 186 11.78 17.68 1.48
CA SER A 186 10.87 17.72 2.61
C SER A 186 11.08 16.52 3.57
N VAL A 187 11.29 15.33 3.05
CA VAL A 187 11.64 14.13 3.84
C VAL A 187 12.95 14.36 4.59
N ALA A 188 14.01 14.80 3.89
CA ALA A 188 15.32 15.03 4.48
C ALA A 188 15.29 16.09 5.62
N GLU A 189 14.50 17.15 5.44
CA GLU A 189 14.28 18.16 6.47
C GLU A 189 13.53 17.59 7.68
N ALA A 190 12.49 16.80 7.44
CA ALA A 190 11.71 16.17 8.49
C ALA A 190 12.54 15.14 9.29
N GLU A 191 13.29 14.29 8.62
CA GLU A 191 14.19 13.31 9.24
C GLU A 191 15.26 14.00 10.09
N LYS A 192 15.86 15.09 9.57
CA LYS A 192 16.83 15.90 10.33
C LYS A 192 16.18 16.52 11.56
N ALA A 193 14.98 17.05 11.45
CA ALA A 193 14.25 17.64 12.58
C ALA A 193 13.89 16.58 13.64
N ALA A 194 13.61 15.36 13.22
CA ALA A 194 13.32 14.22 14.10
C ALA A 194 14.58 13.55 14.70
N GLY A 195 15.78 14.00 14.33
CA GLY A 195 17.04 13.42 14.79
C GLY A 195 17.32 12.02 14.19
N LEU A 196 16.67 11.68 13.09
CA LEU A 196 16.84 10.40 12.40
C LEU A 196 18.04 10.39 11.44
N HIS A 197 18.70 11.53 11.26
CA HIS A 197 19.90 11.67 10.44
C HIS A 197 21.16 11.34 11.22
N GLU A 198 21.54 10.08 11.29
CA GLU A 198 22.94 9.68 11.17
C GLU A 198 23.19 9.26 9.71
N PHE A 199 23.24 10.24 8.79
CA PHE A 199 23.71 9.95 7.44
C PHE A 199 25.19 9.64 7.49
N GLN A 200 25.52 8.40 7.29
CA GLN A 200 26.84 7.93 6.91
C GLN A 200 27.32 8.74 5.71
N GLN A 201 28.41 9.48 5.88
CA GLN A 201 29.14 10.14 4.79
C GLN A 201 29.88 9.13 3.89
N GLU A 202 29.30 7.95 3.63
CA GLU A 202 29.97 6.87 2.88
C GLU A 202 29.83 6.95 1.36
N TRP A 203 29.20 8.01 0.80
CA TRP A 203 29.06 8.15 -0.66
C TRP A 203 29.77 9.38 -1.23
N ALA A 204 30.82 9.90 -0.56
CA ALA A 204 31.59 11.07 -0.98
C ALA A 204 33.10 10.74 -1.20
N GLU A 205 33.40 9.51 -1.73
CA GLU A 205 34.71 9.22 -2.34
C GLU A 205 34.58 8.58 -3.72
#